data_2787758fc144f785c926bd63012c9d89
#
_entry.id   2787758fc144f785c926bd63012c9d89
#
_cell.length_a   1.000
_cell.length_b   1.000
_cell.length_c   1.000
_cell.angle_alpha   90.00
_cell.angle_beta   90.00
_cell.angle_gamma   90.00
#
_symmetry.space_group_name_H-M   'P 1'
#
loop_
_entity.id
_entity.type
_entity.pdbx_description
1 polymer ?
#
loop_
_entity_poly.entity_id
_entity_poly.type
_entity_poly.pdbx_seq_one_letter_code
_entity_poly.pdbx_strand_id
1 'polypeptide(L)'
;GCIGLGGIVGAGVSGWLSRISLGAPIYAAFILVLGSALVAIWGLKDPSTTSRTTDKIASFSARAILKMPVLRVLIIVMLCHFFAYGMYSSQLPVFLSDTFIWNGLPFGPKALSYLLMADGVINIFVQLFLLGWVSQYFSERKLIILIFALLCTGFLTAGIATTIPVLIFAIVCISIADALAKPTYLAALSVHVSPARQGIVIGTAQALIAIADFISPVLGGLVLGYALYGVWIGIAISVAIIGLVTAMIYLSKSSVLIVKPETE
;
A
#
# COMPACT_ATOMS: atom_id res chain seq x y z
N GLY A 1 13.11 -1.94 0.59
CA GLY A 1 13.88 -2.52 1.70
C GLY A 1 13.71 -1.78 3.03
N CYS A 2 14.01 -0.46 3.12
CA CYS A 2 14.01 0.28 4.40
C CYS A 2 12.61 0.37 5.05
N ILE A 3 11.55 0.50 4.27
CA ILE A 3 10.16 0.55 4.80
C ILE A 3 9.79 -0.78 5.46
N GLY A 4 10.12 -1.92 4.85
CA GLY A 4 9.86 -3.23 5.41
C GLY A 4 10.66 -3.49 6.69
N LEU A 5 11.95 -3.09 6.74
CA LEU A 5 12.76 -3.17 7.95
C LEU A 5 12.15 -2.33 9.09
N GLY A 6 11.71 -1.10 8.77
CA GLY A 6 11.01 -0.24 9.71
C GLY A 6 9.74 -0.89 10.27
N GLY A 7 8.96 -1.57 9.43
CA GLY A 7 7.75 -2.31 9.83
C GLY A 7 8.05 -3.45 10.81
N ILE A 8 9.07 -4.29 10.52
CA ILE A 8 9.44 -5.39 11.42
C ILE A 8 9.98 -4.88 12.75
N VAL A 9 10.97 -3.99 12.70
CA VAL A 9 11.59 -3.44 13.92
C VAL A 9 10.56 -2.68 14.74
N GLY A 10 9.73 -1.86 14.08
CA GLY A 10 8.68 -1.08 14.74
C GLY A 10 7.65 -1.98 15.42
N ALA A 11 7.13 -3.00 14.73
CA ALA A 11 6.17 -3.93 15.29
C ALA A 11 6.78 -4.76 16.45
N GLY A 12 8.02 -5.24 16.29
CA GLY A 12 8.73 -5.98 17.33
C GLY A 12 9.00 -5.15 18.59
N VAL A 13 9.53 -3.94 18.41
CA VAL A 13 9.80 -2.99 19.51
C VAL A 13 8.50 -2.57 20.19
N SER A 14 7.46 -2.26 19.43
CA SER A 14 6.14 -1.90 19.94
C SER A 14 5.54 -3.05 20.78
N GLY A 15 5.59 -4.28 20.27
CA GLY A 15 5.10 -5.46 20.98
C GLY A 15 5.87 -5.76 22.29
N TRP A 16 7.18 -5.45 22.32
CA TRP A 16 8.00 -5.60 23.53
C TRP A 16 7.73 -4.47 24.54
N LEU A 17 7.70 -3.23 24.10
CA LEU A 17 7.43 -2.05 24.93
C LEU A 17 6.02 -2.04 25.52
N SER A 18 5.03 -2.57 24.82
CA SER A 18 3.65 -2.68 25.30
C SER A 18 3.51 -3.54 26.56
N ARG A 19 4.51 -4.41 26.85
CA ARG A 19 4.57 -5.17 28.13
C ARG A 19 4.92 -4.31 29.33
N ILE A 20 5.60 -3.17 29.10
CA ILE A 20 5.99 -2.24 30.18
C ILE A 20 4.82 -1.28 30.46
N SER A 21 4.28 -0.66 29.43
CA SER A 21 3.06 0.15 29.49
C SER A 21 2.46 0.33 28.11
N LEU A 22 1.14 0.58 28.02
CA LEU A 22 0.45 0.90 26.76
C LEU A 22 0.97 2.19 26.10
N GLY A 23 1.55 3.11 26.89
CA GLY A 23 2.12 4.36 26.40
C GLY A 23 3.58 4.26 25.94
N ALA A 24 4.32 3.22 26.35
CA ALA A 24 5.75 3.11 26.05
C ALA A 24 6.07 3.08 24.54
N PRO A 25 5.32 2.39 23.67
CA PRO A 25 5.54 2.46 22.23
C PRO A 25 5.37 3.87 21.64
N ILE A 26 4.43 4.65 22.18
CA ILE A 26 4.14 6.02 21.72
C ILE A 26 5.32 6.94 22.05
N TYR A 27 5.87 6.87 23.26
CA TYR A 27 7.06 7.64 23.63
C TYR A 27 8.29 7.26 22.81
N ALA A 28 8.50 5.96 22.56
CA ALA A 28 9.59 5.50 21.71
C ALA A 28 9.45 6.01 20.29
N ALA A 29 8.26 5.95 19.71
CA ALA A 29 7.99 6.51 18.36
C ALA A 29 8.23 8.03 18.33
N PHE A 30 7.81 8.77 19.35
CA PHE A 30 8.05 10.20 19.46
C PHE A 30 9.55 10.53 19.47
N ILE A 31 10.35 9.84 20.28
CA ILE A 31 11.82 10.02 20.33
C ILE A 31 12.46 9.72 18.98
N LEU A 32 12.06 8.65 18.30
CA LEU A 32 12.57 8.28 16.98
C LEU A 32 12.22 9.32 15.91
N VAL A 33 11.01 9.88 15.93
CA VAL A 33 10.59 10.94 15.01
C VAL A 33 11.39 12.21 15.27
N LEU A 34 11.59 12.61 16.52
CA LEU A 34 12.44 13.76 16.84
C LEU A 34 13.89 13.56 16.39
N GLY A 35 14.44 12.37 16.62
CA GLY A 35 15.79 12.02 16.16
C GLY A 35 15.91 12.10 14.63
N SER A 36 14.92 11.57 13.91
CA SER A 36 14.90 11.65 12.44
C SER A 36 14.78 13.08 11.92
N ALA A 37 13.98 13.93 12.60
CA ALA A 37 13.86 15.33 12.26
C ALA A 37 15.18 16.09 12.48
N LEU A 38 15.89 15.83 13.58
CA LEU A 38 17.20 16.43 13.84
C LEU A 38 18.24 16.00 12.78
N VAL A 39 18.29 14.71 12.43
CA VAL A 39 19.16 14.22 11.35
C VAL A 39 18.81 14.88 10.02
N ALA A 40 17.54 15.08 9.70
CA ALA A 40 17.11 15.75 8.48
C ALA A 40 17.55 17.23 8.45
N ILE A 41 17.39 17.96 9.56
CA ILE A 41 17.79 19.37 9.66
C ILE A 41 19.31 19.54 9.51
N TRP A 42 20.09 18.62 10.09
CA TRP A 42 21.57 18.76 10.10
C TRP A 42 22.23 18.09 8.90
N GLY A 43 21.62 17.07 8.31
CA GLY A 43 22.20 16.25 7.24
C GLY A 43 21.76 16.65 5.83
N LEU A 44 20.57 17.25 5.68
CA LEU A 44 20.09 17.67 4.37
C LEU A 44 20.62 19.09 4.07
N LYS A 45 21.62 19.15 3.20
CA LYS A 45 22.00 20.42 2.55
C LYS A 45 21.03 20.63 1.39
N ASP A 46 20.44 21.83 1.32
CA ASP A 46 19.67 22.24 0.15
C ASP A 46 20.53 22.09 -1.11
N PRO A 47 20.10 21.32 -2.10
CA PRO A 47 20.76 21.35 -3.39
C PRO A 47 20.65 22.78 -3.89
N SER A 48 21.82 23.41 -4.16
CA SER A 48 21.90 24.75 -4.71
C SER A 48 20.89 24.88 -5.85
N THR A 49 19.86 25.70 -5.62
CA THR A 49 18.78 25.98 -6.55
C THR A 49 19.36 26.45 -7.88
N THR A 50 19.47 25.58 -8.85
CA THR A 50 19.57 25.97 -10.23
C THR A 50 18.17 26.43 -10.65
N SER A 51 17.88 27.65 -10.18
CA SER A 51 16.72 28.45 -10.54
C SER A 51 16.77 28.72 -12.05
N ARG A 52 15.99 28.00 -12.85
CA ARG A 52 15.55 28.51 -14.18
C ARG A 52 14.51 27.68 -14.94
N THR A 53 13.90 26.67 -14.33
CA THR A 53 12.83 25.91 -15.02
C THR A 53 11.49 25.91 -14.26
N THR A 54 11.38 26.69 -13.22
CA THR A 54 10.24 26.67 -12.29
C THR A 54 8.93 27.20 -12.91
N ASP A 55 9.02 28.17 -13.83
CA ASP A 55 7.80 28.83 -14.35
C ASP A 55 6.98 28.00 -15.35
N LYS A 56 7.60 27.04 -16.06
CA LYS A 56 6.85 26.14 -16.96
C LYS A 56 6.36 24.88 -16.26
N ILE A 57 6.94 24.50 -15.11
CA ILE A 57 6.56 23.33 -14.34
C ILE A 57 5.37 23.64 -13.42
N ALA A 58 5.28 24.88 -12.90
CA ALA A 58 4.22 25.34 -12.01
C ALA A 58 2.81 25.30 -12.62
N SER A 59 2.69 25.25 -13.96
CA SER A 59 1.38 25.18 -14.62
C SER A 59 0.82 23.76 -14.83
N PHE A 60 1.58 22.71 -14.47
CA PHE A 60 1.12 21.33 -14.58
C PHE A 60 0.31 20.94 -13.33
N SER A 61 -0.97 21.30 -13.35
CA SER A 61 -1.92 21.05 -12.27
C SER A 61 -2.30 19.57 -12.17
N ALA A 62 -2.70 19.11 -10.96
CA ALA A 62 -3.32 17.79 -10.73
C ALA A 62 -4.48 17.51 -11.71
N ARG A 63 -5.22 18.56 -12.12
CA ARG A 63 -6.26 18.46 -13.15
C ARG A 63 -5.70 18.06 -14.53
N ALA A 64 -4.49 18.49 -14.87
CA ALA A 64 -3.85 18.13 -16.14
C ALA A 64 -3.44 16.64 -16.14
N ILE A 65 -3.00 16.09 -15.00
CA ILE A 65 -2.69 14.67 -14.83
C ILE A 65 -3.94 13.82 -15.05
N LEU A 66 -5.08 14.20 -14.45
CA LEU A 66 -6.34 13.50 -14.60
C LEU A 66 -6.96 13.62 -16.01
N LYS A 67 -6.52 14.58 -16.84
CA LYS A 67 -6.94 14.66 -18.25
C LYS A 67 -6.21 13.65 -19.13
N MET A 68 -5.06 13.14 -18.72
CA MET A 68 -4.32 12.12 -19.47
C MET A 68 -4.98 10.74 -19.24
N PRO A 69 -5.53 10.08 -20.27
CA PRO A 69 -6.38 8.91 -20.09
C PRO A 69 -5.65 7.76 -19.39
N VAL A 70 -4.39 7.51 -19.73
CA VAL A 70 -3.58 6.43 -19.13
C VAL A 70 -3.31 6.71 -17.65
N LEU A 71 -2.87 7.92 -17.30
CA LEU A 71 -2.58 8.29 -15.92
C LEU A 71 -3.84 8.27 -15.05
N ARG A 72 -4.97 8.73 -15.60
CA ARG A 72 -6.26 8.69 -14.91
C ARG A 72 -6.65 7.26 -14.55
N VAL A 73 -6.54 6.32 -15.49
CA VAL A 73 -6.85 4.90 -15.24
C VAL A 73 -5.91 4.32 -14.20
N LEU A 74 -4.60 4.55 -14.31
CA LEU A 74 -3.62 4.08 -13.33
C LEU A 74 -3.91 4.63 -11.92
N ILE A 75 -4.28 5.91 -11.81
CA ILE A 75 -4.63 6.53 -10.52
C ILE A 75 -5.92 5.91 -9.97
N ILE A 76 -6.94 5.70 -10.78
CA ILE A 76 -8.20 5.07 -10.32
C ILE A 76 -7.91 3.64 -9.80
N VAL A 77 -7.17 2.84 -10.56
CA VAL A 77 -6.79 1.48 -10.19
C VAL A 77 -5.99 1.49 -8.89
N MET A 78 -5.01 2.38 -8.78
CA MET A 78 -4.21 2.57 -7.57
C MET A 78 -5.08 2.95 -6.35
N LEU A 79 -6.02 3.88 -6.51
CA LEU A 79 -6.94 4.29 -5.45
C LEU A 79 -7.86 3.15 -5.02
N CYS A 80 -8.37 2.32 -5.95
CA CYS A 80 -9.15 1.13 -5.61
C CYS A 80 -8.33 0.16 -4.73
N HIS A 81 -7.05 -0.04 -5.06
CA HIS A 81 -6.17 -0.89 -4.25
C HIS A 81 -6.00 -0.34 -2.83
N PHE A 82 -5.50 0.89 -2.69
CA PHE A 82 -5.19 1.47 -1.38
C PHE A 82 -6.44 1.66 -0.53
N PHE A 83 -7.58 2.01 -1.13
CA PHE A 83 -8.85 2.09 -0.41
C PHE A 83 -9.30 0.72 0.12
N ALA A 84 -9.30 -0.32 -0.72
CA ALA A 84 -9.70 -1.67 -0.32
C ALA A 84 -8.77 -2.24 0.75
N TYR A 85 -7.45 -2.07 0.57
CA TYR A 85 -6.44 -2.49 1.53
C TYR A 85 -6.53 -1.70 2.84
N GLY A 86 -6.65 -0.37 2.78
CA GLY A 86 -6.76 0.49 3.97
C GLY A 86 -8.02 0.18 4.79
N MET A 87 -9.14 -0.09 4.13
CA MET A 87 -10.38 -0.51 4.78
C MET A 87 -10.20 -1.86 5.51
N TYR A 88 -9.51 -2.82 4.88
CA TYR A 88 -9.21 -4.11 5.48
C TYR A 88 -8.19 -4.01 6.60
N SER A 89 -7.01 -3.45 6.35
CA SER A 89 -5.87 -3.47 7.27
C SER A 89 -6.12 -2.69 8.56
N SER A 90 -6.84 -1.57 8.49
CA SER A 90 -7.16 -0.74 9.66
C SER A 90 -8.11 -1.42 10.63
N GLN A 91 -9.03 -2.26 10.15
CA GLN A 91 -10.03 -2.94 10.95
C GLN A 91 -9.69 -4.41 11.25
N LEU A 92 -8.63 -4.94 10.65
CA LEU A 92 -8.18 -6.31 10.88
C LEU A 92 -8.00 -6.66 12.37
N PRO A 93 -7.39 -5.80 13.21
CA PRO A 93 -7.24 -6.11 14.63
C PRO A 93 -8.58 -6.33 15.34
N VAL A 94 -9.57 -5.51 15.07
CA VAL A 94 -10.92 -5.60 15.66
C VAL A 94 -11.60 -6.87 15.16
N PHE A 95 -11.60 -7.10 13.85
CA PHE A 95 -12.16 -8.31 13.26
C PHE A 95 -11.57 -9.58 13.87
N LEU A 96 -10.24 -9.63 14.07
CA LEU A 96 -9.56 -10.79 14.63
C LEU A 96 -9.92 -11.00 16.11
N SER A 97 -9.98 -9.92 16.90
CA SER A 97 -10.33 -10.01 18.32
C SER A 97 -11.74 -10.51 18.55
N ASP A 98 -12.66 -10.18 17.66
CA ASP A 98 -14.08 -10.50 17.78
C ASP A 98 -14.44 -11.89 17.23
N THR A 99 -13.67 -12.37 16.22
CA THR A 99 -14.07 -13.57 15.47
C THR A 99 -13.15 -14.77 15.65
N PHE A 100 -11.90 -14.56 16.09
CA PHE A 100 -10.92 -15.66 16.20
C PHE A 100 -10.44 -15.89 17.62
N ILE A 101 -10.26 -17.18 17.97
CA ILE A 101 -9.68 -17.63 19.22
C ILE A 101 -8.29 -18.19 18.94
N TRP A 102 -7.28 -17.71 19.68
CA TRP A 102 -5.91 -18.19 19.63
C TRP A 102 -5.51 -18.77 20.99
N ASN A 103 -5.14 -20.06 21.04
CA ASN A 103 -4.77 -20.75 22.29
C ASN A 103 -5.82 -20.63 23.42
N GLY A 104 -7.11 -20.69 23.06
CA GLY A 104 -8.22 -20.62 24.02
C GLY A 104 -8.57 -19.20 24.51
N LEU A 105 -7.91 -18.16 23.98
CA LEU A 105 -8.16 -16.76 24.30
C LEU A 105 -8.55 -15.97 23.02
N PRO A 106 -9.32 -14.89 23.14
CA PRO A 106 -9.55 -13.97 22.03
C PRO A 106 -8.22 -13.49 21.42
N PHE A 107 -8.22 -13.20 20.12
CA PHE A 107 -7.04 -12.79 19.39
C PHE A 107 -6.49 -11.45 19.90
N GLY A 108 -5.56 -11.51 20.83
CA GLY A 108 -5.05 -10.34 21.56
C GLY A 108 -3.89 -9.63 20.88
N PRO A 109 -3.39 -8.51 21.47
CA PRO A 109 -2.30 -7.69 20.93
C PRO A 109 -1.01 -8.47 20.64
N LYS A 110 -0.72 -9.51 21.43
CA LYS A 110 0.47 -10.37 21.25
C LYS A 110 0.35 -11.21 19.97
N ALA A 111 -0.79 -11.81 19.71
CA ALA A 111 -1.03 -12.58 18.49
C ALA A 111 -1.04 -11.65 17.25
N LEU A 112 -1.62 -10.47 17.38
CA LEU A 112 -1.59 -9.45 16.34
C LEU A 112 -0.16 -9.00 16.00
N SER A 113 0.70 -8.80 17.02
CA SER A 113 2.10 -8.42 16.77
C SER A 113 2.85 -9.47 15.95
N TYR A 114 2.59 -10.76 16.16
CA TYR A 114 3.18 -11.82 15.34
C TYR A 114 2.72 -11.76 13.87
N LEU A 115 1.43 -11.46 13.63
CA LEU A 115 0.93 -11.28 12.27
C LEU A 115 1.56 -10.07 11.59
N LEU A 116 1.68 -8.93 12.27
CA LEU A 116 2.32 -7.74 11.74
C LEU A 116 3.82 -7.94 11.47
N MET A 117 4.50 -8.71 12.32
CA MET A 117 5.89 -9.09 12.06
C MET A 117 6.01 -10.01 10.84
N ALA A 118 5.12 -10.98 10.69
CA ALA A 118 5.08 -11.87 9.53
C ALA A 118 4.80 -11.08 8.25
N ASP A 119 3.86 -10.13 8.28
CA ASP A 119 3.59 -9.21 7.17
C ASP A 119 4.84 -8.41 6.77
N GLY A 120 5.56 -7.86 7.75
CA GLY A 120 6.83 -7.16 7.50
C GLY A 120 7.91 -8.06 6.87
N VAL A 121 8.02 -9.33 7.31
CA VAL A 121 8.94 -10.32 6.70
C VAL A 121 8.55 -10.61 5.26
N ILE A 122 7.26 -10.83 4.99
CA ILE A 122 6.73 -11.04 3.64
C ILE A 122 7.04 -9.82 2.76
N ASN A 123 6.82 -8.63 3.28
CA ASN A 123 7.07 -7.38 2.56
C ASN A 123 8.54 -7.24 2.15
N ILE A 124 9.49 -7.53 3.05
CA ILE A 124 10.92 -7.53 2.73
C ILE A 124 11.25 -8.59 1.69
N PHE A 125 10.78 -9.82 1.88
CA PHE A 125 11.05 -10.91 0.97
C PHE A 125 10.54 -10.60 -0.45
N VAL A 126 9.32 -10.09 -0.55
CA VAL A 126 8.71 -9.69 -1.82
C VAL A 126 9.50 -8.57 -2.49
N GLN A 127 9.89 -7.52 -1.74
CA GLN A 127 10.62 -6.40 -2.32
C GLN A 127 12.05 -6.75 -2.75
N LEU A 128 12.76 -7.61 -2.01
CA LEU A 128 14.14 -7.96 -2.32
C LEU A 128 14.27 -9.03 -3.42
N PHE A 129 13.36 -10.01 -3.42
CA PHE A 129 13.50 -11.18 -4.29
C PHE A 129 12.39 -11.26 -5.33
N LEU A 130 11.13 -11.15 -4.91
CA LEU A 130 10.00 -11.43 -5.78
C LEU A 130 9.77 -10.30 -6.77
N LEU A 131 9.84 -9.05 -6.35
CA LEU A 131 9.60 -7.89 -7.22
C LEU A 131 10.57 -7.84 -8.40
N GLY A 132 11.88 -8.03 -8.14
CA GLY A 132 12.89 -8.07 -9.19
C GLY A 132 12.68 -9.21 -10.18
N TRP A 133 12.34 -10.39 -9.69
CA TRP A 133 12.05 -11.56 -10.51
C TRP A 133 10.77 -11.40 -11.32
N VAL A 134 9.67 -11.00 -10.71
CA VAL A 134 8.36 -10.85 -11.38
C VAL A 134 8.40 -9.73 -12.42
N SER A 135 9.08 -8.62 -12.14
CA SER A 135 9.19 -7.49 -13.08
C SER A 135 9.95 -7.82 -14.38
N GLN A 136 10.79 -8.85 -14.38
CA GLN A 136 11.48 -9.34 -15.58
C GLN A 136 10.56 -10.12 -16.53
N TYR A 137 9.56 -10.83 -16.00
CA TYR A 137 8.68 -11.71 -16.76
C TYR A 137 7.30 -11.13 -17.01
N PHE A 138 6.87 -10.17 -16.18
CA PHE A 138 5.53 -9.60 -16.26
C PHE A 138 5.59 -8.14 -16.71
N SER A 139 4.77 -7.79 -17.71
CA SER A 139 4.51 -6.39 -18.03
C SER A 139 3.76 -5.70 -16.90
N GLU A 140 3.86 -4.36 -16.78
CA GLU A 140 3.19 -3.56 -15.75
C GLU A 140 1.71 -3.91 -15.60
N ARG A 141 0.99 -4.06 -16.73
CA ARG A 141 -0.42 -4.45 -16.74
C ARG A 141 -0.64 -5.82 -16.10
N LYS A 142 0.15 -6.83 -16.48
CA LYS A 142 0.02 -8.18 -15.92
C LYS A 142 0.32 -8.20 -14.43
N LEU A 143 1.29 -7.38 -14.00
CA LEU A 143 1.66 -7.26 -12.60
C LEU A 143 0.53 -6.60 -11.78
N ILE A 144 -0.09 -5.55 -12.30
CA ILE A 144 -1.27 -4.92 -11.68
C ILE A 144 -2.44 -5.90 -11.58
N ILE A 145 -2.70 -6.68 -12.63
CA ILE A 145 -3.75 -7.72 -12.61
C ILE A 145 -3.43 -8.80 -11.57
N LEU A 146 -2.17 -9.24 -11.47
CA LEU A 146 -1.72 -10.19 -10.46
C LEU A 146 -1.94 -9.66 -9.04
N ILE A 147 -1.60 -8.41 -8.78
CA ILE A 147 -1.82 -7.74 -7.49
C ILE A 147 -3.30 -7.79 -7.10
N PHE A 148 -4.19 -7.43 -8.01
CA PHE A 148 -5.63 -7.47 -7.74
C PHE A 148 -6.17 -8.89 -7.63
N ALA A 149 -5.66 -9.85 -8.41
CA ALA A 149 -6.05 -11.25 -8.28
C ALA A 149 -5.69 -11.81 -6.90
N LEU A 150 -4.48 -11.51 -6.40
CA LEU A 150 -4.06 -11.88 -5.06
C LEU A 150 -4.91 -11.17 -3.98
N LEU A 151 -5.20 -9.89 -4.16
CA LEU A 151 -6.01 -9.11 -3.24
C LEU A 151 -7.45 -9.66 -3.14
N CYS A 152 -8.08 -9.92 -4.29
CA CYS A 152 -9.43 -10.51 -4.35
C CYS A 152 -9.45 -11.91 -3.73
N THR A 153 -8.47 -12.75 -4.05
CA THR A 153 -8.33 -14.10 -3.46
C THR A 153 -8.18 -14.00 -1.95
N GLY A 154 -7.31 -13.11 -1.47
CA GLY A 154 -7.09 -12.89 -0.05
C GLY A 154 -8.35 -12.41 0.68
N PHE A 155 -9.05 -11.40 0.16
CA PHE A 155 -10.27 -10.89 0.77
C PHE A 155 -11.41 -11.92 0.75
N LEU A 156 -11.61 -12.64 -0.36
CA LEU A 156 -12.60 -13.73 -0.42
C LEU A 156 -12.29 -14.81 0.60
N THR A 157 -11.02 -15.23 0.69
CA THR A 157 -10.60 -16.24 1.66
C THR A 157 -10.75 -15.73 3.11
N ALA A 158 -10.41 -14.46 3.38
CA ALA A 158 -10.59 -13.86 4.70
C ALA A 158 -12.08 -13.80 5.10
N GLY A 159 -12.97 -13.52 4.15
CA GLY A 159 -14.42 -13.45 4.38
C GLY A 159 -15.08 -14.78 4.72
N ILE A 160 -14.49 -15.89 4.29
CA ILE A 160 -14.99 -17.26 4.58
C ILE A 160 -14.11 -18.00 5.59
N ALA A 161 -13.05 -17.36 6.11
CA ALA A 161 -12.13 -18.00 7.03
C ALA A 161 -12.79 -18.29 8.38
N THR A 162 -12.84 -19.56 8.74
CA THR A 162 -13.30 -20.04 10.04
C THR A 162 -12.17 -20.63 10.87
N THR A 163 -11.01 -20.86 10.25
CA THR A 163 -9.83 -21.48 10.87
C THR A 163 -8.60 -20.61 10.69
N ILE A 164 -7.66 -20.70 11.61
CA ILE A 164 -6.41 -19.92 11.58
C ILE A 164 -5.56 -20.22 10.32
N PRO A 165 -5.38 -21.47 9.84
CA PRO A 165 -4.62 -21.72 8.64
C PRO A 165 -5.21 -21.03 7.38
N VAL A 166 -6.54 -21.02 7.24
CA VAL A 166 -7.22 -20.33 6.14
C VAL A 166 -7.04 -18.82 6.23
N LEU A 167 -7.12 -18.28 7.45
CA LEU A 167 -6.85 -16.86 7.71
C LEU A 167 -5.40 -16.49 7.35
N ILE A 168 -4.41 -17.31 7.74
CA ILE A 168 -3.00 -17.08 7.41
C ILE A 168 -2.81 -17.07 5.90
N PHE A 169 -3.41 -17.99 5.17
CA PHE A 169 -3.34 -18.00 3.71
C PHE A 169 -3.91 -16.70 3.11
N ALA A 170 -5.06 -16.25 3.62
CA ALA A 170 -5.66 -14.98 3.19
C ALA A 170 -4.72 -13.79 3.43
N ILE A 171 -4.14 -13.70 4.63
CA ILE A 171 -3.20 -12.63 4.99
C ILE A 171 -1.95 -12.67 4.11
N VAL A 172 -1.38 -13.84 3.85
CA VAL A 172 -0.21 -13.98 2.97
C VAL A 172 -0.51 -13.48 1.56
N CYS A 173 -1.68 -13.83 0.98
CA CYS A 173 -2.08 -13.32 -0.33
C CYS A 173 -2.20 -11.80 -0.35
N ILE A 174 -2.83 -11.22 0.67
CA ILE A 174 -3.01 -9.77 0.78
C ILE A 174 -1.66 -9.07 0.98
N SER A 175 -0.79 -9.58 1.85
CA SER A 175 0.53 -9.01 2.12
C SER A 175 1.43 -9.03 0.88
N ILE A 176 1.41 -10.10 0.09
CA ILE A 176 2.16 -10.15 -1.18
C ILE A 176 1.61 -9.12 -2.17
N ALA A 177 0.28 -9.00 -2.27
CA ALA A 177 -0.36 -8.02 -3.14
C ALA A 177 0.05 -6.59 -2.78
N ASP A 178 -0.03 -6.22 -1.50
CA ASP A 178 0.33 -4.89 -1.01
C ASP A 178 1.82 -4.58 -1.18
N ALA A 179 2.69 -5.56 -0.86
CA ALA A 179 4.13 -5.39 -1.01
C ALA A 179 4.57 -5.13 -2.46
N LEU A 180 3.86 -5.69 -3.44
CA LEU A 180 4.09 -5.44 -4.88
C LEU A 180 3.45 -4.14 -5.36
N ALA A 181 2.40 -3.65 -4.71
CA ALA A 181 1.53 -2.60 -5.21
C ALA A 181 2.25 -1.26 -5.37
N LYS A 182 2.79 -0.72 -4.28
CA LYS A 182 3.38 0.62 -4.27
C LYS A 182 4.51 0.80 -5.29
N PRO A 183 5.53 -0.07 -5.35
CA PRO A 183 6.60 0.06 -6.34
C PRO A 183 6.06 -0.10 -7.77
N THR A 184 5.11 -1.01 -8.01
CA THR A 184 4.52 -1.21 -9.33
C THR A 184 3.75 0.01 -9.83
N TYR A 185 2.88 0.60 -8.98
CA TYR A 185 2.12 1.78 -9.38
C TYR A 185 3.02 3.00 -9.60
N LEU A 186 4.03 3.22 -8.76
CA LEU A 186 4.95 4.33 -8.92
C LEU A 186 5.81 4.17 -10.18
N ALA A 187 6.27 2.97 -10.50
CA ALA A 187 6.97 2.68 -11.74
C ALA A 187 6.06 2.93 -12.95
N ALA A 188 4.83 2.40 -12.94
CA ALA A 188 3.85 2.59 -14.01
C ALA A 188 3.51 4.06 -14.25
N LEU A 189 3.36 4.86 -13.20
CA LEU A 189 3.13 6.30 -13.31
C LEU A 189 4.34 7.04 -13.88
N SER A 190 5.55 6.66 -13.46
CA SER A 190 6.78 7.35 -13.85
C SER A 190 7.16 7.16 -15.32
N VAL A 191 6.88 5.98 -15.88
CA VAL A 191 7.19 5.68 -17.31
C VAL A 191 6.33 6.49 -18.26
N HIS A 192 5.12 6.91 -17.88
CA HIS A 192 4.18 7.64 -18.72
C HIS A 192 4.38 9.16 -18.71
N VAL A 193 5.41 9.68 -18.04
CA VAL A 193 5.68 11.11 -17.96
C VAL A 193 7.17 11.41 -18.10
N SER A 194 7.49 12.61 -18.62
CA SER A 194 8.87 13.04 -18.69
C SER A 194 9.52 13.18 -17.31
N PRO A 195 10.85 12.99 -17.17
CA PRO A 195 11.55 13.10 -15.90
C PRO A 195 11.24 14.40 -15.12
N ALA A 196 11.08 15.52 -15.82
CA ALA A 196 10.76 16.82 -15.22
C ALA A 196 9.37 16.87 -14.56
N ARG A 197 8.45 15.96 -14.92
CA ARG A 197 7.07 15.91 -14.39
C ARG A 197 6.83 14.78 -13.41
N GLN A 198 7.77 13.83 -13.26
CA GLN A 198 7.62 12.66 -12.39
C GLN A 198 7.33 13.07 -10.94
N GLY A 199 8.03 14.07 -10.40
CA GLY A 199 7.82 14.55 -9.03
C GLY A 199 6.39 15.02 -8.78
N ILE A 200 5.80 15.77 -9.73
CA ILE A 200 4.43 16.27 -9.60
C ILE A 200 3.42 15.13 -9.68
N VAL A 201 3.61 14.19 -10.60
CA VAL A 201 2.71 13.04 -10.77
C VAL A 201 2.75 12.14 -9.56
N ILE A 202 3.95 11.79 -9.06
CA ILE A 202 4.12 10.97 -7.86
C ILE A 202 3.56 11.69 -6.62
N GLY A 203 3.84 12.98 -6.46
CA GLY A 203 3.30 13.78 -5.36
C GLY A 203 1.76 13.85 -5.38
N THR A 204 1.16 14.03 -6.54
CA THR A 204 -0.31 14.01 -6.71
C THR A 204 -0.87 12.62 -6.39
N ALA A 205 -0.23 11.56 -6.87
CA ALA A 205 -0.63 10.18 -6.56
C ALA A 205 -0.58 9.91 -5.05
N GLN A 206 0.49 10.31 -4.36
CA GLN A 206 0.63 10.15 -2.91
C GLN A 206 -0.41 10.96 -2.13
N ALA A 207 -0.75 12.18 -2.57
CA ALA A 207 -1.81 12.96 -1.96
C ALA A 207 -3.19 12.28 -2.08
N LEU A 208 -3.48 11.67 -3.23
CA LEU A 208 -4.72 10.93 -3.45
C LEU A 208 -4.75 9.62 -2.62
N ILE A 209 -3.62 8.91 -2.51
CA ILE A 209 -3.49 7.75 -1.61
C ILE A 209 -3.79 8.18 -0.17
N ALA A 210 -3.21 9.28 0.31
CA ALA A 210 -3.45 9.77 1.67
C ALA A 210 -4.94 10.07 1.94
N ILE A 211 -5.68 10.55 0.94
CA ILE A 211 -7.14 10.72 1.05
C ILE A 211 -7.84 9.36 1.17
N ALA A 212 -7.44 8.37 0.38
CA ALA A 212 -8.00 7.03 0.46
C ALA A 212 -7.69 6.38 1.82
N ASP A 213 -6.45 6.53 2.32
CA ASP A 213 -5.99 6.04 3.62
C ASP A 213 -6.69 6.72 4.80
N PHE A 214 -7.19 7.96 4.61
CA PHE A 214 -8.00 8.65 5.61
C PHE A 214 -9.46 8.18 5.59
N ILE A 215 -10.08 8.07 4.41
CA ILE A 215 -11.50 7.75 4.27
C ILE A 215 -11.78 6.27 4.58
N SER A 216 -10.90 5.36 4.11
CA SER A 216 -11.14 3.92 4.21
C SER A 216 -11.24 3.40 5.65
N PRO A 217 -10.39 3.80 6.64
CA PRO A 217 -10.55 3.41 8.03
C PRO A 217 -11.84 3.94 8.68
N VAL A 218 -12.24 5.16 8.31
CA VAL A 218 -13.48 5.76 8.84
C VAL A 218 -14.69 4.93 8.41
N LEU A 219 -14.78 4.61 7.13
CA LEU A 219 -15.85 3.75 6.62
C LEU A 219 -15.79 2.33 7.19
N GLY A 220 -14.58 1.75 7.25
CA GLY A 220 -14.36 0.44 7.85
C GLY A 220 -14.82 0.38 9.30
N GLY A 221 -14.43 1.39 10.10
CA GLY A 221 -14.81 1.49 11.51
C GLY A 221 -16.31 1.67 11.72
N LEU A 222 -16.98 2.48 10.89
CA LEU A 222 -18.43 2.63 10.93
C LEU A 222 -19.14 1.29 10.66
N VAL A 223 -18.72 0.54 9.64
CA VAL A 223 -19.34 -0.74 9.30
C VAL A 223 -19.09 -1.79 10.37
N LEU A 224 -17.86 -1.89 10.88
CA LEU A 224 -17.51 -2.83 11.95
C LEU A 224 -18.14 -2.46 13.29
N GLY A 225 -18.32 -1.19 13.59
CA GLY A 225 -19.02 -0.73 14.80
C GLY A 225 -20.43 -1.25 14.94
N TYR A 226 -21.07 -1.62 13.82
CA TYR A 226 -22.36 -2.32 13.78
C TYR A 226 -22.22 -3.84 13.69
N ALA A 227 -21.03 -4.41 13.89
CA ALA A 227 -20.72 -5.85 13.76
C ALA A 227 -21.05 -6.44 12.38
N LEU A 228 -21.06 -5.62 11.33
CA LEU A 228 -21.38 -6.02 9.96
C LEU A 228 -20.12 -6.55 9.22
N TYR A 229 -19.49 -7.62 9.75
CA TYR A 229 -18.24 -8.18 9.23
C TYR A 229 -18.33 -8.58 7.75
N GLY A 230 -19.46 -9.19 7.34
CA GLY A 230 -19.70 -9.58 5.95
C GLY A 230 -19.82 -8.37 5.01
N VAL A 231 -20.42 -7.27 5.46
CA VAL A 231 -20.52 -6.04 4.68
C VAL A 231 -19.16 -5.37 4.56
N TRP A 232 -18.38 -5.31 5.63
CA TRP A 232 -17.04 -4.75 5.65
C TRP A 232 -16.12 -5.43 4.63
N ILE A 233 -16.01 -6.76 4.68
CA ILE A 233 -15.18 -7.50 3.73
C ILE A 233 -15.77 -7.45 2.31
N GLY A 234 -17.10 -7.44 2.19
CA GLY A 234 -17.82 -7.32 0.92
C GLY A 234 -17.53 -6.01 0.19
N ILE A 235 -17.42 -4.89 0.90
CA ILE A 235 -17.02 -3.60 0.31
C ILE A 235 -15.57 -3.68 -0.18
N ALA A 236 -14.65 -4.21 0.64
CA ALA A 236 -13.25 -4.37 0.23
C ALA A 236 -13.11 -5.23 -1.04
N ILE A 237 -13.82 -6.37 -1.10
CA ILE A 237 -13.87 -7.24 -2.28
C ILE A 237 -14.44 -6.49 -3.50
N SER A 238 -15.56 -5.77 -3.32
CA SER A 238 -16.22 -5.07 -4.42
C SER A 238 -15.31 -4.01 -5.03
N VAL A 239 -14.65 -3.22 -4.20
CA VAL A 239 -13.69 -2.19 -4.67
C VAL A 239 -12.49 -2.84 -5.35
N ALA A 240 -11.96 -3.95 -4.81
CA ALA A 240 -10.87 -4.68 -5.43
C ALA A 240 -11.28 -5.26 -6.81
N ILE A 241 -12.49 -5.80 -6.94
CA ILE A 241 -13.03 -6.27 -8.22
C ILE A 241 -13.18 -5.13 -9.22
N ILE A 242 -13.69 -3.97 -8.80
CA ILE A 242 -13.79 -2.78 -9.66
C ILE A 242 -12.40 -2.38 -10.16
N GLY A 243 -11.39 -2.37 -9.28
CA GLY A 243 -9.99 -2.10 -9.66
C GLY A 243 -9.46 -3.13 -10.67
N LEU A 244 -9.70 -4.42 -10.42
CA LEU A 244 -9.32 -5.51 -11.32
C LEU A 244 -9.94 -5.36 -12.70
N VAL A 245 -11.26 -5.19 -12.77
CA VAL A 245 -12.00 -5.03 -14.03
C VAL A 245 -11.52 -3.79 -14.79
N THR A 246 -11.33 -2.68 -14.07
CA THR A 246 -10.79 -1.45 -14.66
C THR A 246 -9.39 -1.68 -15.25
N ALA A 247 -8.51 -2.38 -14.52
CA ALA A 247 -7.18 -2.72 -15.01
C ALA A 247 -7.23 -3.65 -16.24
N MET A 248 -8.12 -4.62 -16.24
CA MET A 248 -8.27 -5.56 -17.36
C MET A 248 -8.78 -4.89 -18.63
N ILE A 249 -9.73 -3.98 -18.52
CA ILE A 249 -10.39 -3.35 -19.66
C ILE A 249 -9.55 -2.19 -20.21
N TYR A 250 -9.10 -1.27 -19.36
CA TYR A 250 -8.56 0.02 -19.77
C TYR A 250 -7.04 0.09 -19.82
N LEU A 251 -6.30 -0.77 -19.10
CA LEU A 251 -4.86 -0.86 -19.29
C LEU A 251 -4.59 -1.63 -20.57
N SER A 252 -4.26 -0.93 -21.64
CA SER A 252 -4.03 -1.48 -22.98
C SER A 252 -3.02 -2.63 -22.96
N LYS A 253 -3.22 -3.61 -23.84
CA LYS A 253 -2.24 -4.68 -24.11
C LYS A 253 -0.91 -4.16 -24.69
N SER A 254 -0.87 -2.89 -25.07
CA SER A 254 0.23 -2.24 -25.80
C SER A 254 0.90 -1.16 -24.95
N SER A 255 1.50 -1.54 -23.81
CA SER A 255 2.48 -0.69 -23.11
C SER A 255 3.90 -1.10 -23.47
N VAL A 256 4.14 -1.49 -24.71
CA VAL A 256 5.48 -1.59 -25.30
C VAL A 256 5.60 -0.48 -26.35
N LEU A 257 5.56 0.76 -25.92
CA LEU A 257 6.24 1.84 -26.61
C LEU A 257 7.58 2.01 -25.90
N ILE A 258 8.52 1.15 -26.26
CA ILE A 258 9.94 1.48 -26.24
C ILE A 258 10.05 2.83 -26.94
N VAL A 259 10.26 3.88 -26.17
CA VAL A 259 10.79 5.13 -26.72
C VAL A 259 12.13 4.76 -27.31
N LYS A 260 12.17 4.57 -28.64
CA LYS A 260 13.43 4.56 -29.38
C LYS A 260 14.20 5.83 -28.97
N PRO A 261 15.46 5.73 -28.55
CA PRO A 261 16.28 6.92 -28.44
C PRO A 261 16.33 7.53 -29.86
N GLU A 262 15.87 8.76 -29.98
CA GLU A 262 16.19 9.59 -31.15
C GLU A 262 17.72 9.70 -31.17
N THR A 263 18.31 9.02 -32.13
CA THR A 263 19.69 9.22 -32.55
C THR A 263 19.73 10.55 -33.26
N GLU A 264 20.33 11.56 -32.64
CA GLU A 264 21.08 12.62 -33.30
C GLU A 264 22.57 12.41 -33.08
#